data_20f461fc7e9e81f23c6602799c710efc
#
_entry.id   20f461fc7e9e81f23c6602799c710efc
#
_cell.length_a   1.000
_cell.length_b   1.000
_cell.length_c   1.000
_cell.angle_alpha   90.00
_cell.angle_beta   90.00
_cell.angle_gamma   90.00
#
_symmetry.space_group_name_H-M   'P 1'
#
loop_
_entity.id
_entity.type
_entity.pdbx_description
1 polymer ?
#
loop_
_entity_poly.entity_id
_entity_poly.type
_entity_poly.pdbx_seq_one_letter_code
_entity_poly.pdbx_strand_id
1 'polypeptide(L)'
;MIERNKRYPPAAQSRREEGVVQLIFSLDRKGRVLASRVAKTSGFAALDEEAMALVRRAQPFPPPPPELAGDPVAVTVPIRFNLRRE
;
A
#
# COMPACT_ATOMS: atom_id res chain seq x y z
N MET A 1 9.80 -4.41 -3.57
CA MET A 1 8.67 -5.32 -3.53
C MET A 1 7.34 -4.68 -3.83
N ILE A 2 6.89 -3.76 -2.99
CA ILE A 2 5.60 -3.10 -3.21
C ILE A 2 5.57 -2.36 -4.53
N GLU A 3 6.64 -1.60 -4.83
CA GLU A 3 6.66 -0.79 -6.04
C GLU A 3 6.57 -1.62 -7.32
N ARG A 4 7.06 -2.85 -7.31
CA ARG A 4 6.96 -3.71 -8.48
C ARG A 4 5.55 -4.07 -8.85
N ASN A 5 4.67 -4.14 -7.86
CA ASN A 5 3.29 -4.56 -8.06
C ASN A 5 2.35 -3.38 -8.24
N LYS A 6 2.89 -2.17 -8.16
CA LYS A 6 2.08 -0.97 -8.25
C LYS A 6 1.60 -0.75 -9.67
N ARG A 7 0.31 -0.51 -9.80
CA ARG A 7 -0.33 -0.19 -11.07
C ARG A 7 -0.97 1.17 -10.96
N TYR A 8 -0.77 1.97 -11.99
CA TYR A 8 -1.39 3.29 -12.01
C TYR A 8 -2.74 3.16 -12.73
N PRO A 9 -3.86 3.43 -12.05
CA PRO A 9 -5.16 3.26 -12.70
C PRO A 9 -5.28 4.14 -13.94
N PRO A 10 -5.74 3.58 -15.07
CA PRO A 10 -5.85 4.38 -16.30
C PRO A 10 -6.73 5.62 -16.16
N ALA A 11 -7.83 5.51 -15.41
CA ALA A 11 -8.69 6.66 -15.18
C ALA A 11 -7.96 7.77 -14.43
N ALA A 12 -7.13 7.39 -13.45
CA ALA A 12 -6.35 8.37 -12.71
C ALA A 12 -5.29 9.01 -13.60
N GLN A 13 -4.66 8.22 -14.48
CA GLN A 13 -3.70 8.76 -15.43
C GLN A 13 -4.36 9.78 -16.36
N SER A 14 -5.54 9.45 -16.88
CA SER A 14 -6.27 10.33 -17.78
C SER A 14 -6.62 11.65 -17.12
N ARG A 15 -6.92 11.61 -15.84
CA ARG A 15 -7.29 12.81 -15.09
C ARG A 15 -6.09 13.47 -14.41
N ARG A 16 -4.89 12.94 -14.62
CA ARG A 16 -3.65 13.43 -14.02
C ARG A 16 -3.73 13.48 -12.50
N GLU A 17 -4.34 12.46 -11.90
CA GLU A 17 -4.44 12.36 -10.46
C GLU A 17 -3.12 11.85 -9.89
N GLU A 18 -2.57 12.59 -8.96
CA GLU A 18 -1.32 12.24 -8.27
C GLU A 18 -1.51 12.43 -6.79
N GLY A 19 -0.77 11.68 -6.00
CA GLY A 19 -0.85 11.85 -4.58
C GLY A 19 -0.17 10.72 -3.84
N VAL A 20 -0.28 10.76 -2.52
CA VAL A 20 0.27 9.75 -1.64
C VAL A 20 -0.85 9.18 -0.80
N VAL A 21 -0.94 7.86 -0.77
CA VAL A 21 -1.88 7.16 0.10
C VAL A 21 -1.09 6.57 1.25
N GLN A 22 -1.46 6.91 2.48
CA GLN A 22 -0.84 6.25 3.62
C GLN A 22 -1.72 5.10 4.05
N LEU A 23 -1.15 3.90 4.04
CA LEU A 23 -1.87 2.69 4.41
C LEU A 23 -1.35 2.17 5.73
N ILE A 24 -2.28 1.65 6.53
CA ILE A 24 -1.94 0.85 7.69
C ILE A 24 -2.39 -0.56 7.40
N PHE A 25 -1.52 -1.54 7.61
CA PHE A 25 -1.93 -2.92 7.50
C PHE A 25 -1.26 -3.76 8.58
N SER A 26 -1.93 -4.86 8.92
CA SER A 26 -1.46 -5.78 9.94
C SER A 26 -0.92 -7.04 9.29
N LEU A 27 0.24 -7.48 9.75
CA LEU A 27 0.88 -8.70 9.28
C LEU A 27 0.94 -9.73 10.40
N ASP A 28 0.73 -10.98 10.06
CA ASP A 28 1.06 -12.05 11.01
C ASP A 28 2.57 -12.31 10.94
N ARG A 29 3.03 -13.23 11.76
CA ARG A 29 4.48 -13.51 11.83
C ARG A 29 5.03 -14.20 10.58
N LYS A 30 4.15 -14.60 9.67
CA LYS A 30 4.54 -15.21 8.40
C LYS A 30 4.52 -14.20 7.24
N GLY A 31 4.16 -12.95 7.51
CA GLY A 31 4.11 -11.93 6.48
C GLY A 31 2.79 -11.85 5.72
N ARG A 32 1.75 -12.51 6.23
CA ARG A 32 0.44 -12.45 5.60
C ARG A 32 -0.33 -11.24 6.10
N VAL A 33 -1.03 -10.57 5.19
CA VAL A 33 -1.83 -9.39 5.53
C VAL A 33 -3.16 -9.85 6.12
N LEU A 34 -3.43 -9.44 7.36
CA LEU A 34 -4.66 -9.79 8.05
C LEU A 34 -5.74 -8.74 7.85
N ALA A 35 -5.34 -7.46 7.81
CA ALA A 35 -6.26 -6.35 7.63
C ALA A 35 -5.50 -5.18 7.07
N SER A 36 -6.20 -4.30 6.36
CA SER A 36 -5.59 -3.09 5.83
C SER A 36 -6.62 -1.99 5.73
N ARG A 37 -6.18 -0.74 5.86
CA ARG A 37 -7.04 0.41 5.68
C ARG A 37 -6.23 1.62 5.27
N VAL A 38 -6.91 2.61 4.71
CA VAL A 38 -6.30 3.88 4.36
C VAL A 38 -6.23 4.74 5.61
N ALA A 39 -5.01 5.08 6.03
CA ALA A 39 -4.80 5.98 7.17
C ALA A 39 -4.93 7.44 6.73
N LYS A 40 -4.44 7.75 5.51
CA LYS A 40 -4.56 9.10 4.97
C LYS A 40 -4.79 8.97 3.46
N THR A 41 -5.86 9.56 2.98
CA THR A 41 -6.24 9.48 1.57
C THR A 41 -5.34 10.36 0.70
N SER A 42 -5.18 9.94 -0.55
CA SER A 42 -4.53 10.76 -1.57
C SER A 42 -5.41 11.92 -2.02
N GLY A 43 -6.71 11.85 -1.70
CA GLY A 43 -7.70 12.75 -2.25
C GLY A 43 -8.42 12.20 -3.46
N PHE A 44 -8.02 11.02 -3.95
CA PHE A 44 -8.60 10.42 -5.15
C PHE A 44 -8.92 8.96 -4.88
N ALA A 45 -10.20 8.61 -5.04
CA ALA A 45 -10.66 7.26 -4.75
C ALA A 45 -9.92 6.20 -5.57
N ALA A 46 -9.64 6.49 -6.84
CA ALA A 46 -8.98 5.52 -7.70
C ALA A 46 -7.58 5.16 -7.19
N LEU A 47 -6.84 6.15 -6.69
CA LEU A 47 -5.51 5.90 -6.14
C LEU A 47 -5.59 5.15 -4.82
N ASP A 48 -6.54 5.53 -3.98
CA ASP A 48 -6.72 4.86 -2.68
C ASP A 48 -7.08 3.38 -2.88
N GLU A 49 -7.98 3.10 -3.81
CA GLU A 49 -8.37 1.71 -4.11
C GLU A 49 -7.22 0.90 -4.65
N GLU A 50 -6.42 1.50 -5.53
CA GLU A 50 -5.26 0.80 -6.08
C GLU A 50 -4.25 0.49 -4.97
N ALA A 51 -4.04 1.44 -4.05
CA ALA A 51 -3.11 1.20 -2.95
C ALA A 51 -3.55 0.00 -2.11
N MET A 52 -4.84 -0.12 -1.83
CA MET A 52 -5.37 -1.26 -1.09
C MET A 52 -5.16 -2.56 -1.86
N ALA A 53 -5.43 -2.55 -3.17
CA ALA A 53 -5.24 -3.73 -4.00
C ALA A 53 -3.77 -4.12 -4.10
N LEU A 54 -2.89 -3.13 -4.13
CA LEU A 54 -1.46 -3.35 -4.20
C LEU A 54 -0.95 -4.19 -3.02
N VAL A 55 -1.42 -3.88 -1.82
CA VAL A 55 -1.00 -4.62 -0.64
C VAL A 55 -1.40 -6.09 -0.77
N ARG A 56 -2.59 -6.36 -1.28
CA ARG A 56 -3.03 -7.74 -1.49
C ARG A 56 -2.21 -8.46 -2.54
N ARG A 57 -1.86 -7.77 -3.63
CA ARG A 57 -1.07 -8.37 -4.71
C ARG A 57 0.37 -8.63 -4.30
N ALA A 58 0.89 -7.83 -3.39
CA ALA A 58 2.29 -7.91 -2.99
C ALA A 58 2.57 -9.01 -1.96
N GLN A 59 1.52 -9.55 -1.33
CA GLN A 59 1.79 -10.60 -0.34
C GLN A 59 2.19 -11.91 -1.00
N PRO A 60 2.91 -12.76 -0.24
CA PRO A 60 3.29 -12.54 1.16
C PRO A 60 4.47 -11.58 1.26
N PHE A 61 4.48 -10.82 2.33
CA PHE A 61 5.61 -9.98 2.66
C PHE A 61 6.65 -10.79 3.42
N PRO A 62 7.91 -10.31 3.51
CA PRO A 62 8.86 -10.95 4.39
C PRO A 62 8.33 -10.95 5.82
N PRO A 63 8.61 -12.01 6.60
CA PRO A 63 8.17 -12.04 7.99
C PRO A 63 8.73 -10.85 8.76
N PRO A 64 7.95 -10.25 9.67
CA PRO A 64 8.47 -9.14 10.46
C PRO A 64 9.61 -9.60 11.36
N PRO A 65 10.60 -8.72 11.62
CA PRO A 65 11.68 -9.09 12.52
C PRO A 65 11.15 -9.41 13.92
N PRO A 66 11.82 -10.33 14.64
CA PRO A 66 11.37 -10.67 15.99
C PRO A 66 11.36 -9.49 16.95
N GLU A 67 12.18 -8.48 16.66
CA GLU A 67 12.28 -7.28 17.51
C GLU A 67 11.02 -6.42 17.47
N LEU A 68 10.24 -6.53 16.39
CA LEU A 68 9.01 -5.76 16.28
C LEU A 68 7.97 -6.33 17.22
N ALA A 69 7.45 -5.45 18.08
CA ALA A 69 6.45 -5.84 19.07
C ALA A 69 5.11 -6.09 18.40
N GLY A 70 4.33 -6.95 19.02
CA GLY A 70 2.96 -7.17 18.61
C GLY A 70 2.77 -8.41 17.76
N ASP A 71 1.56 -8.93 17.84
CA ASP A 71 1.11 -10.04 17.03
C ASP A 71 -0.40 -9.88 16.91
N PRO A 72 -0.89 -9.34 15.81
CA PRO A 72 -0.17 -9.01 14.57
C PRO A 72 0.66 -7.74 14.69
N VAL A 73 1.57 -7.55 13.73
CA VAL A 73 2.40 -6.36 13.65
C VAL A 73 1.72 -5.34 12.74
N ALA A 74 1.55 -4.12 13.24
CA ALA A 74 0.97 -3.05 12.44
C ALA A 74 2.08 -2.28 11.73
N VAL A 75 1.87 -2.01 10.44
CA VAL A 75 2.85 -1.33 9.60
C VAL A 75 2.14 -0.20 8.86
N THR A 76 2.77 0.97 8.83
CA THR A 76 2.28 2.11 8.07
C THR A 76 3.24 2.39 6.92
N VAL A 77 2.71 2.46 5.69
CA VAL A 77 3.55 2.73 4.53
C VAL A 77 2.89 3.78 3.64
N PRO A 78 3.70 4.65 3.02
CA PRO A 78 3.20 5.57 2.01
C PRO A 78 3.28 4.91 0.64
N ILE A 79 2.21 5.03 -0.15
CA ILE A 79 2.19 4.59 -1.53
C ILE A 79 2.08 5.84 -2.39
N ARG A 80 3.13 6.11 -3.16
CA ARG A 80 3.21 7.33 -3.93
C ARG A 80 2.79 7.10 -5.37
N PHE A 81 1.89 7.91 -5.86
CA PHE A 81 1.48 7.91 -7.27
C PHE A 81 1.93 9.20 -7.91
N ASN A 82 2.79 9.08 -8.91
CA ASN A 82 3.43 10.21 -9.54
C ASN A 82 3.54 9.92 -11.04
N LEU A 83 3.03 10.82 -11.86
CA LEU A 83 3.04 10.66 -13.32
C LEU A 83 4.35 11.09 -13.95
N ARG A 84 5.21 11.77 -13.21
CA ARG A 84 6.51 12.17 -13.70
C ARG A 84 7.42 10.97 -13.81
N ARG A 85 8.17 10.92 -14.88
CA ARG A 85 9.22 9.94 -15.02
C ARG A 85 10.51 10.49 -14.46
N GLU A 86 11.21 9.62 -13.76
CA GLU A 86 12.53 9.95 -13.24
C GLU A 86 13.59 9.72 -14.27
#